data_c283da47b775a34137fc27fa670a26b4
#
_entry.id   c283da47b775a34137fc27fa670a26b4
#
_cell.length_a   1.000
_cell.length_b   1.000
_cell.length_c   1.000
_cell.angle_alpha   90.00
_cell.angle_beta   90.00
_cell.angle_gamma   90.00
#
_symmetry.space_group_name_H-M   'P 1'
#
loop_
_entity.id
_entity.type
_entity.pdbx_description
1 polymer ?
#
loop_
_entity_poly.entity_id
_entity_poly.type
_entity_poly.pdbx_seq_one_letter_code
_entity_poly.pdbx_strand_id
1 'polypeptide(L)'
;MDKALLIAKTARDPDDRLLLARVLDKYDQCQRRAVPAVTGFLSQREAALAQALLNAAGIRGGFAFDGGYPDAERRILIFLPDWLETPDDQVAAVRAACRSGGNLTHRDFLGSLMALGLTREKIGDILVEKGGCQVLLDPSMTDFLLQNWDSAGREKLTVTPLPLSALAVPHAAVKELRDTVSSLRLDNVLAAGFSLSRGRAAEAVEKGSVQVNYATCVKPDKPVSAGDTITCRGLGKCVLDSVGAPTKKGRLPVDIRRYI
;
A
#
# COMPACT_ATOMS: atom_id res chain seq x y z
N MET A 1 17.05 16.28 -16.86
CA MET A 1 17.06 15.16 -15.88
C MET A 1 17.38 13.88 -16.62
N ASP A 2 18.43 13.16 -16.24
CA ASP A 2 18.75 11.86 -16.85
C ASP A 2 17.86 10.76 -16.23
N LYS A 3 16.78 10.43 -16.93
CA LYS A 3 15.79 9.44 -16.51
C LYS A 3 16.43 8.05 -16.33
N ALA A 4 17.32 7.66 -17.25
CA ALA A 4 17.91 6.33 -17.24
C ALA A 4 18.79 6.13 -15.99
N LEU A 5 19.57 7.16 -15.62
CA LEU A 5 20.40 7.13 -14.43
C LEU A 5 19.57 7.09 -13.14
N LEU A 6 18.48 7.84 -13.07
CA LEU A 6 17.57 7.84 -11.91
C LEU A 6 16.90 6.48 -11.71
N ILE A 7 16.38 5.90 -12.80
CA ILE A 7 15.78 4.58 -12.77
C ILE A 7 16.82 3.53 -12.35
N ALA A 8 18.02 3.57 -12.92
CA ALA A 8 19.08 2.60 -12.58
C ALA A 8 19.52 2.65 -11.12
N LYS A 9 19.47 3.82 -10.48
CA LYS A 9 19.80 4.00 -9.05
C LYS A 9 18.68 3.52 -8.11
N THR A 10 17.42 3.52 -8.58
CA THR A 10 16.25 3.27 -7.72
C THR A 10 15.69 1.86 -7.92
N ALA A 11 15.70 1.36 -9.15
CA ALA A 11 15.19 0.04 -9.53
C ALA A 11 16.10 -1.09 -9.04
N ARG A 12 15.51 -2.22 -8.62
CA ARG A 12 16.21 -3.42 -8.18
C ARG A 12 16.14 -4.55 -9.20
N ASP A 13 15.08 -4.56 -10.01
CA ASP A 13 14.76 -5.58 -10.99
C ASP A 13 14.17 -4.95 -12.26
N PRO A 14 13.94 -5.74 -13.34
CA PRO A 14 13.35 -5.25 -14.58
C PRO A 14 11.92 -4.68 -14.42
N ASP A 15 11.11 -5.27 -13.55
CA ASP A 15 9.72 -4.83 -13.31
C ASP A 15 9.72 -3.46 -12.63
N ASP A 16 10.62 -3.23 -11.69
CA ASP A 16 10.85 -1.92 -11.09
C ASP A 16 11.21 -0.87 -12.13
N ARG A 17 12.09 -1.21 -13.09
CA ARG A 17 12.50 -0.29 -14.16
C ARG A 17 11.32 0.12 -15.03
N LEU A 18 10.47 -0.83 -15.39
CA LEU A 18 9.28 -0.58 -16.20
C LEU A 18 8.29 0.32 -15.45
N LEU A 19 8.03 0.01 -14.17
CA LEU A 19 7.18 0.83 -13.31
C LEU A 19 7.69 2.27 -13.22
N LEU A 20 8.97 2.44 -12.89
CA LEU A 20 9.58 3.76 -12.72
C LEU A 20 9.62 4.58 -14.02
N ALA A 21 9.82 3.92 -15.17
CA ALA A 21 9.71 4.55 -16.47
C ALA A 21 8.30 5.10 -16.70
N ARG A 22 7.27 4.28 -16.44
CA ARG A 22 5.86 4.70 -16.55
C ARG A 22 5.53 5.87 -15.62
N VAL A 23 6.07 5.88 -14.39
CA VAL A 23 5.90 6.99 -13.43
C VAL A 23 6.47 8.28 -14.01
N LEU A 24 7.70 8.26 -14.54
CA LEU A 24 8.31 9.45 -15.16
C LEU A 24 7.60 9.89 -16.43
N ASP A 25 7.06 8.96 -17.20
CA ASP A 25 6.28 9.31 -18.41
C ASP A 25 4.96 10.00 -18.04
N LYS A 26 4.31 9.59 -16.94
CA LYS A 26 3.12 10.28 -16.41
C LYS A 26 3.46 11.67 -15.88
N TYR A 27 4.58 11.83 -15.20
CA TYR A 27 5.09 13.13 -14.78
C TYR A 27 5.31 14.06 -16.00
N ASP A 28 6.04 13.59 -17.01
CA ASP A 28 6.27 14.36 -18.24
C ASP A 28 4.97 14.67 -18.99
N GLN A 29 4.02 13.74 -19.00
CA GLN A 29 2.70 13.97 -19.62
C GLN A 29 1.99 15.13 -18.94
N CYS A 30 1.98 15.15 -17.59
CA CYS A 30 1.39 16.24 -16.82
C CYS A 30 2.08 17.57 -17.12
N GLN A 31 3.41 17.60 -17.07
CA GLN A 31 4.19 18.83 -17.29
C GLN A 31 4.02 19.40 -18.71
N ARG A 32 3.99 18.53 -19.72
CA ARG A 32 3.88 19.00 -21.14
C ARG A 32 2.48 19.41 -21.54
N ARG A 33 1.46 18.72 -21.00
CA ARG A 33 0.06 18.95 -21.42
C ARG A 33 -0.72 19.85 -20.47
N ALA A 34 -0.15 20.17 -19.30
CA ALA A 34 -0.81 20.90 -18.23
C ALA A 34 -2.18 20.28 -17.85
N VAL A 35 -2.29 18.95 -17.87
CA VAL A 35 -3.46 18.19 -17.43
C VAL A 35 -3.05 17.13 -16.41
N PRO A 36 -3.94 16.71 -15.50
CA PRO A 36 -3.65 15.62 -14.58
C PRO A 36 -3.22 14.35 -15.31
N ALA A 37 -2.24 13.66 -14.76
CA ALA A 37 -1.78 12.38 -15.29
C ALA A 37 -1.70 11.35 -14.15
N VAL A 38 -2.32 10.19 -14.37
CA VAL A 38 -2.55 9.20 -13.33
C VAL A 38 -1.90 7.88 -13.70
N THR A 39 -1.32 7.20 -12.73
CA THR A 39 -0.86 5.81 -12.88
C THR A 39 -2.05 4.84 -12.71
N GLY A 40 -1.83 3.55 -12.95
CA GLY A 40 -2.70 2.53 -12.37
C GLY A 40 -2.49 2.42 -10.87
N PHE A 41 -3.29 1.56 -10.21
CA PHE A 41 -3.13 1.26 -8.79
C PHE A 41 -1.79 0.57 -8.53
N LEU A 42 -1.03 1.16 -7.65
CA LEU A 42 0.26 0.69 -7.16
C LEU A 42 0.06 -0.06 -5.83
N SER A 43 0.77 -1.15 -5.62
CA SER A 43 0.92 -1.74 -4.29
C SER A 43 1.72 -0.82 -3.37
N GLN A 44 1.69 -1.08 -2.07
CA GLN A 44 2.46 -0.31 -1.09
C GLN A 44 3.97 -0.28 -1.43
N ARG A 45 4.52 -1.41 -1.93
CA ARG A 45 5.93 -1.48 -2.37
C ARG A 45 6.19 -0.59 -3.59
N GLU A 46 5.32 -0.65 -4.59
CA GLU A 46 5.43 0.15 -5.81
C GLU A 46 5.26 1.64 -5.54
N ALA A 47 4.32 2.01 -4.67
CA ALA A 47 4.13 3.39 -4.24
C ALA A 47 5.36 3.94 -3.49
N ALA A 48 5.95 3.13 -2.59
CA ALA A 48 7.19 3.50 -1.91
C ALA A 48 8.36 3.66 -2.88
N LEU A 49 8.46 2.80 -3.89
CA LEU A 49 9.47 2.88 -4.93
C LEU A 49 9.30 4.13 -5.82
N ALA A 50 8.06 4.43 -6.21
CA ALA A 50 7.71 5.65 -6.95
C ALA A 50 8.06 6.91 -6.14
N GLN A 51 7.73 6.93 -4.83
CA GLN A 51 8.09 8.03 -3.94
C GLN A 51 9.62 8.22 -3.84
N ALA A 52 10.37 7.13 -3.73
CA ALA A 52 11.84 7.18 -3.70
C ALA A 52 12.43 7.76 -5.00
N LEU A 53 11.86 7.40 -6.16
CA LEU A 53 12.23 7.97 -7.45
C LEU A 53 11.96 9.47 -7.50
N LEU A 54 10.76 9.91 -7.09
CA LEU A 54 10.38 11.33 -7.08
C LEU A 54 11.31 12.15 -6.18
N ASN A 55 11.64 11.62 -4.99
CA ASN A 55 12.60 12.25 -4.09
C ASN A 55 14.00 12.37 -4.73
N ALA A 56 14.48 11.31 -5.37
CA ALA A 56 15.77 11.29 -6.06
C ALA A 56 15.82 12.25 -7.26
N ALA A 57 14.66 12.47 -7.91
CA ALA A 57 14.48 13.42 -9.00
C ALA A 57 14.34 14.89 -8.50
N GLY A 58 14.25 15.11 -7.18
CA GLY A 58 14.02 16.44 -6.59
C GLY A 58 12.56 16.92 -6.72
N ILE A 59 11.64 16.06 -7.12
CA ILE A 59 10.20 16.37 -7.25
C ILE A 59 9.58 16.26 -5.85
N ARG A 60 9.20 17.41 -5.26
CA ARG A 60 8.71 17.49 -3.88
C ARG A 60 7.24 17.90 -3.76
N GLY A 61 6.58 18.19 -4.87
CA GLY A 61 5.18 18.62 -4.91
C GLY A 61 4.57 18.41 -6.29
N GLY A 62 3.31 18.84 -6.47
CA GLY A 62 2.57 18.64 -7.71
C GLY A 62 2.18 17.17 -7.94
N PHE A 63 2.07 16.37 -6.87
CA PHE A 63 1.56 14.99 -6.94
C PHE A 63 0.90 14.56 -5.62
N ALA A 64 0.02 13.57 -5.73
CA ALA A 64 -0.63 12.94 -4.59
C ALA A 64 -0.76 11.42 -4.80
N PHE A 65 -0.80 10.66 -3.70
CA PHE A 65 -1.19 9.25 -3.72
C PHE A 65 -2.62 9.15 -3.18
N ASP A 66 -3.49 8.54 -3.96
CA ASP A 66 -4.89 8.36 -3.60
C ASP A 66 -5.33 6.91 -3.80
N GLY A 67 -6.08 6.37 -2.86
CA GLY A 67 -6.67 5.02 -2.94
C GLY A 67 -8.17 5.05 -2.64
N GLY A 68 -8.79 6.25 -2.58
CA GLY A 68 -10.20 6.47 -2.33
C GLY A 68 -10.59 6.53 -0.84
N TYR A 69 -9.66 6.24 0.08
CA TYR A 69 -9.84 6.39 1.52
C TYR A 69 -8.49 6.50 2.25
N PRO A 70 -8.45 7.06 3.49
CA PRO A 70 -7.22 7.10 4.28
C PRO A 70 -6.66 5.69 4.52
N ASP A 71 -5.33 5.55 4.50
CA ASP A 71 -4.60 4.29 4.73
C ASP A 71 -4.86 3.17 3.71
N ALA A 72 -5.38 3.49 2.52
CA ALA A 72 -5.53 2.53 1.44
C ALA A 72 -4.19 1.85 1.12
N GLU A 73 -4.22 0.51 0.97
CA GLU A 73 -3.02 -0.27 0.67
C GLU A 73 -2.60 -0.13 -0.80
N ARG A 74 -3.57 -0.06 -1.69
CA ARG A 74 -3.33 0.18 -3.11
C ARG A 74 -3.74 1.60 -3.45
N ARG A 75 -2.81 2.34 -4.06
CA ARG A 75 -3.03 3.77 -4.38
C ARG A 75 -2.57 4.07 -5.79
N ILE A 76 -3.29 4.95 -6.46
CA ILE A 76 -2.83 5.59 -7.69
C ILE A 76 -1.89 6.74 -7.32
N LEU A 77 -0.93 7.04 -8.20
CA LEU A 77 -0.13 8.26 -8.14
C LEU A 77 -0.67 9.23 -9.18
N ILE A 78 -1.06 10.42 -8.72
CA ILE A 78 -1.65 11.48 -9.51
C ILE A 78 -0.63 12.61 -9.60
N PHE A 79 -0.26 13.02 -10.81
CA PHE A 79 0.50 14.23 -11.04
C PHE A 79 -0.46 15.37 -11.34
N LEU A 80 -0.25 16.51 -10.68
CA LEU A 80 -1.11 17.69 -10.74
C LEU A 80 -0.39 18.80 -11.51
N PRO A 81 -1.06 19.44 -12.49
CA PRO A 81 -0.55 20.67 -13.08
C PRO A 81 -0.64 21.83 -12.06
N ASP A 82 0.15 22.88 -12.24
CA ASP A 82 0.30 23.97 -11.27
C ASP A 82 -1.02 24.71 -10.93
N TRP A 83 -2.01 24.63 -11.79
CA TRP A 83 -3.31 25.27 -11.62
C TRP A 83 -4.32 24.44 -10.81
N LEU A 84 -4.00 23.15 -10.50
CA LEU A 84 -4.91 22.21 -9.85
C LEU A 84 -4.32 21.75 -8.51
N GLU A 85 -5.01 22.04 -7.42
CA GLU A 85 -4.59 21.60 -6.08
C GLU A 85 -5.04 20.19 -5.73
N THR A 86 -6.27 19.83 -6.12
CA THR A 86 -6.86 18.50 -5.85
C THR A 86 -7.54 17.96 -7.11
N PRO A 87 -7.27 16.72 -7.51
CA PRO A 87 -7.93 16.12 -8.65
C PRO A 87 -9.36 15.71 -8.30
N ASP A 88 -10.26 15.82 -9.28
CA ASP A 88 -11.59 15.25 -9.17
C ASP A 88 -11.54 13.73 -9.41
N ASP A 89 -12.33 12.98 -8.67
CA ASP A 89 -12.76 11.58 -8.85
C ASP A 89 -11.83 10.66 -9.69
N GLN A 90 -10.60 10.46 -9.21
CA GLN A 90 -9.65 9.56 -9.86
C GLN A 90 -9.79 8.11 -9.41
N VAL A 91 -10.64 7.83 -8.43
CA VAL A 91 -10.96 6.52 -7.90
C VAL A 91 -12.47 6.37 -7.80
N ALA A 92 -13.01 5.23 -8.24
CA ALA A 92 -14.40 4.86 -8.05
C ALA A 92 -14.52 3.66 -7.11
N ALA A 93 -15.73 3.40 -6.62
CA ALA A 93 -16.02 2.20 -5.86
C ALA A 93 -17.33 1.55 -6.31
N VAL A 94 -17.36 0.22 -6.21
CA VAL A 94 -18.57 -0.60 -6.36
C VAL A 94 -18.74 -1.52 -5.16
N ARG A 95 -20.00 -1.85 -4.84
CA ARG A 95 -20.34 -2.86 -3.85
C ARG A 95 -20.81 -4.10 -4.58
N ALA A 96 -20.29 -5.27 -4.22
CA ALA A 96 -20.72 -6.57 -4.70
C ALA A 96 -21.31 -7.36 -3.53
N ALA A 97 -22.62 -7.60 -3.55
CA ALA A 97 -23.34 -8.37 -2.54
C ALA A 97 -23.59 -9.81 -3.04
N CYS A 98 -23.29 -10.80 -2.21
CA CYS A 98 -23.59 -12.21 -2.46
C CYS A 98 -25.11 -12.45 -2.29
N ARG A 99 -25.78 -12.96 -3.32
CA ARG A 99 -27.25 -13.17 -3.28
C ARG A 99 -27.70 -14.20 -2.27
N SER A 100 -26.88 -15.21 -2.00
CA SER A 100 -27.17 -16.26 -1.02
C SER A 100 -26.59 -15.95 0.38
N GLY A 101 -25.92 -14.80 0.55
CA GLY A 101 -25.25 -14.43 1.78
C GLY A 101 -23.99 -15.25 2.07
N GLY A 102 -23.41 -15.87 1.03
CA GLY A 102 -22.17 -16.66 1.15
C GLY A 102 -20.98 -15.83 1.66
N ASN A 103 -20.05 -16.50 2.32
CA ASN A 103 -18.82 -15.88 2.79
C ASN A 103 -17.68 -16.17 1.81
N LEU A 104 -17.44 -15.23 0.92
CA LEU A 104 -16.30 -15.25 0.00
C LEU A 104 -15.10 -14.58 0.62
N THR A 105 -13.91 -15.01 0.21
CA THR A 105 -12.65 -14.42 0.64
C THR A 105 -12.18 -13.34 -0.34
N HIS A 106 -11.22 -12.53 0.08
CA HIS A 106 -10.52 -11.59 -0.80
C HIS A 106 -10.02 -12.27 -2.09
N ARG A 107 -9.51 -13.51 -1.97
CA ARG A 107 -8.98 -14.26 -3.11
C ARG A 107 -10.07 -14.63 -4.12
N ASP A 108 -11.27 -14.95 -3.65
CA ASP A 108 -12.40 -15.32 -4.53
C ASP A 108 -12.86 -14.11 -5.34
N PHE A 109 -13.01 -12.95 -4.69
CA PHE A 109 -13.37 -11.71 -5.37
C PHE A 109 -12.28 -11.28 -6.36
N LEU A 110 -11.01 -11.26 -5.93
CA LEU A 110 -9.91 -10.91 -6.81
C LEU A 110 -9.82 -11.85 -8.01
N GLY A 111 -9.95 -13.17 -7.78
CA GLY A 111 -9.91 -14.17 -8.84
C GLY A 111 -11.01 -13.96 -9.88
N SER A 112 -12.25 -13.61 -9.44
CA SER A 112 -13.36 -13.33 -10.35
C SER A 112 -13.13 -12.07 -11.19
N LEU A 113 -12.58 -10.99 -10.59
CA LEU A 113 -12.24 -9.77 -11.32
C LEU A 113 -11.14 -10.01 -12.37
N MET A 114 -10.12 -10.79 -12.01
CA MET A 114 -9.06 -11.18 -12.94
C MET A 114 -9.59 -12.06 -14.08
N ALA A 115 -10.53 -12.95 -13.80
CA ALA A 115 -11.18 -13.78 -14.81
C ALA A 115 -12.01 -12.98 -15.83
N LEU A 116 -12.51 -11.80 -15.45
CA LEU A 116 -13.14 -10.84 -16.36
C LEU A 116 -12.13 -10.07 -17.24
N GLY A 117 -10.81 -10.33 -17.08
CA GLY A 117 -9.77 -9.68 -17.86
C GLY A 117 -9.23 -8.36 -17.24
N LEU A 118 -9.66 -7.98 -16.04
CA LEU A 118 -9.11 -6.81 -15.38
C LEU A 118 -7.66 -7.07 -14.94
N THR A 119 -6.80 -6.08 -15.14
CA THR A 119 -5.43 -6.12 -14.59
C THR A 119 -5.39 -5.57 -13.17
N ARG A 120 -4.36 -5.95 -12.41
CA ARG A 120 -4.17 -5.44 -11.04
C ARG A 120 -4.04 -3.91 -10.97
N GLU A 121 -3.56 -3.29 -12.04
CA GLU A 121 -3.43 -1.84 -12.17
C GLU A 121 -4.80 -1.11 -12.20
N LYS A 122 -5.88 -1.81 -12.54
CA LYS A 122 -7.25 -1.29 -12.58
C LYS A 122 -8.01 -1.50 -11.27
N ILE A 123 -7.47 -2.30 -10.35
CA ILE A 123 -8.12 -2.71 -9.12
C ILE A 123 -7.34 -2.15 -7.92
N GLY A 124 -8.01 -1.35 -7.10
CA GLY A 124 -7.54 -0.88 -5.81
C GLY A 124 -7.70 -1.93 -4.71
N ASP A 125 -8.10 -1.50 -3.53
CA ASP A 125 -8.38 -2.40 -2.42
C ASP A 125 -9.73 -3.10 -2.58
N ILE A 126 -9.79 -4.34 -2.11
CA ILE A 126 -11.00 -5.14 -2.01
C ILE A 126 -11.31 -5.28 -0.51
N LEU A 127 -12.29 -4.53 -0.03
CA LEU A 127 -12.71 -4.51 1.35
C LEU A 127 -13.80 -5.58 1.54
N VAL A 128 -13.42 -6.74 2.05
CA VAL A 128 -14.35 -7.86 2.27
C VAL A 128 -15.21 -7.56 3.49
N GLU A 129 -16.52 -7.77 3.34
CA GLU A 129 -17.52 -7.61 4.39
C GLU A 129 -18.41 -8.86 4.47
N LYS A 130 -19.26 -8.93 5.51
CA LYS A 130 -20.21 -10.03 5.64
C LYS A 130 -21.20 -10.01 4.48
N GLY A 131 -21.19 -11.07 3.67
CA GLY A 131 -22.08 -11.23 2.53
C GLY A 131 -21.65 -10.47 1.27
N GLY A 132 -20.39 -10.02 1.15
CA GLY A 132 -19.90 -9.35 -0.06
C GLY A 132 -18.57 -8.65 0.08
N CYS A 133 -18.36 -7.66 -0.79
CA CYS A 133 -17.19 -6.79 -0.70
C CYS A 133 -17.48 -5.40 -1.30
N GLN A 134 -16.63 -4.46 -0.99
CA GLN A 134 -16.51 -3.18 -1.64
C GLN A 134 -15.18 -3.17 -2.39
N VAL A 135 -15.17 -2.71 -3.64
CA VAL A 135 -13.97 -2.71 -4.48
C VAL A 135 -13.70 -1.30 -4.97
N LEU A 136 -12.50 -0.81 -4.71
CA LEU A 136 -12.00 0.43 -5.29
C LEU A 136 -11.37 0.12 -6.64
N LEU A 137 -11.60 0.98 -7.62
CA LEU A 137 -11.22 0.71 -9.01
C LEU A 137 -10.99 2.00 -9.80
N ASP A 138 -10.35 1.84 -10.96
CA ASP A 138 -10.27 2.89 -11.97
C ASP A 138 -11.70 3.23 -12.45
N PRO A 139 -12.12 4.50 -12.44
CA PRO A 139 -13.47 4.92 -12.82
C PRO A 139 -13.93 4.38 -14.17
N SER A 140 -13.01 4.22 -15.13
CA SER A 140 -13.33 3.68 -16.47
C SER A 140 -13.82 2.23 -16.44
N MET A 141 -13.65 1.50 -15.34
CA MET A 141 -14.07 0.11 -15.19
C MET A 141 -15.44 -0.03 -14.51
N THR A 142 -16.02 1.06 -14.02
CA THR A 142 -17.29 1.02 -13.26
C THR A 142 -18.41 0.40 -14.05
N ASP A 143 -18.74 0.95 -15.22
CA ASP A 143 -19.84 0.46 -16.05
C ASP A 143 -19.62 -0.99 -16.51
N PHE A 144 -18.37 -1.33 -16.83
CA PHE A 144 -18.02 -2.70 -17.20
C PHE A 144 -18.33 -3.68 -16.07
N LEU A 145 -17.96 -3.37 -14.83
CA LEU A 145 -18.22 -4.24 -13.67
C LEU A 145 -19.71 -4.32 -13.34
N LEU A 146 -20.45 -3.21 -13.43
CA LEU A 146 -21.89 -3.20 -13.20
C LEU A 146 -22.65 -4.13 -14.17
N GLN A 147 -22.16 -4.27 -15.39
CA GLN A 147 -22.78 -5.07 -16.43
C GLN A 147 -22.32 -6.54 -16.46
N ASN A 148 -21.06 -6.80 -16.07
CA ASN A 148 -20.42 -8.09 -16.34
C ASN A 148 -20.00 -8.87 -15.11
N TRP A 149 -19.91 -8.25 -13.92
CA TRP A 149 -19.47 -8.95 -12.71
C TRP A 149 -20.67 -9.53 -11.94
N ASP A 150 -21.17 -10.65 -12.40
CA ASP A 150 -22.37 -11.31 -11.87
C ASP A 150 -22.10 -12.47 -10.91
N SER A 151 -20.83 -12.87 -10.74
CA SER A 151 -20.46 -14.02 -9.92
C SER A 151 -19.01 -13.99 -9.43
N ALA A 152 -18.78 -14.59 -8.28
CA ALA A 152 -17.44 -14.88 -7.75
C ALA A 152 -17.45 -16.29 -7.14
N GLY A 153 -16.55 -17.16 -7.60
CA GLY A 153 -16.61 -18.57 -7.26
C GLY A 153 -17.95 -19.19 -7.65
N ARG A 154 -18.67 -19.72 -6.66
CA ARG A 154 -20.01 -20.31 -6.85
C ARG A 154 -21.16 -19.36 -6.50
N GLU A 155 -20.86 -18.18 -5.99
CA GLU A 155 -21.84 -17.21 -5.54
C GLU A 155 -22.25 -16.27 -6.68
N LYS A 156 -23.55 -16.01 -6.79
CA LYS A 156 -24.07 -14.94 -7.65
C LYS A 156 -24.00 -13.61 -6.92
N LEU A 157 -23.60 -12.57 -7.66
CA LEU A 157 -23.41 -11.23 -7.13
C LEU A 157 -24.52 -10.29 -7.61
N THR A 158 -24.79 -9.27 -6.80
CA THR A 158 -25.47 -8.04 -7.22
C THR A 158 -24.48 -6.91 -7.03
N VAL A 159 -24.11 -6.24 -8.13
CA VAL A 159 -23.12 -5.16 -8.13
C VAL A 159 -23.83 -3.83 -8.29
N THR A 160 -23.47 -2.86 -7.44
CA THR A 160 -24.05 -1.51 -7.44
C THR A 160 -22.94 -0.47 -7.29
N PRO A 161 -23.10 0.74 -7.86
CA PRO A 161 -22.18 1.84 -7.60
C PRO A 161 -22.15 2.17 -6.10
N LEU A 162 -20.99 2.57 -5.59
CA LEU A 162 -20.82 2.96 -4.21
C LEU A 162 -20.10 4.32 -4.14
N PRO A 163 -20.74 5.37 -3.61
CA PRO A 163 -20.05 6.63 -3.36
C PRO A 163 -18.88 6.42 -2.37
N LEU A 164 -17.74 7.06 -2.59
CA LEU A 164 -16.57 6.93 -1.69
C LEU A 164 -16.90 7.35 -0.24
N SER A 165 -17.82 8.31 -0.06
CA SER A 165 -18.31 8.73 1.25
C SER A 165 -19.13 7.67 2.00
N ALA A 166 -19.61 6.63 1.30
CA ALA A 166 -20.36 5.51 1.86
C ALA A 166 -19.51 4.24 2.05
N LEU A 167 -18.19 4.33 1.84
CA LEU A 167 -17.27 3.22 2.09
C LEU A 167 -17.30 2.82 3.56
N ALA A 168 -17.52 1.54 3.81
CA ALA A 168 -17.34 0.92 5.12
C ALA A 168 -15.92 0.36 5.20
N VAL A 169 -14.97 1.18 5.57
CA VAL A 169 -13.58 0.76 5.73
C VAL A 169 -13.47 -0.09 7.00
N PRO A 170 -13.04 -1.36 6.91
CA PRO A 170 -12.80 -2.16 8.11
C PRO A 170 -11.71 -1.49 8.94
N HIS A 171 -12.03 -1.14 10.17
CA HIS A 171 -10.99 -0.70 11.10
C HIS A 171 -10.07 -1.89 11.37
N ALA A 172 -8.84 -1.81 10.88
CA ALA A 172 -7.84 -2.78 11.28
C ALA A 172 -7.72 -2.73 12.81
N ALA A 173 -7.89 -3.86 13.47
CA ALA A 173 -7.65 -3.94 14.90
C ALA A 173 -6.17 -3.61 15.15
N VAL A 174 -5.94 -2.51 15.84
CA VAL A 174 -4.59 -2.01 16.13
C VAL A 174 -4.33 -2.15 17.62
N LYS A 175 -3.19 -2.72 17.96
CA LYS A 175 -2.67 -2.74 19.31
C LYS A 175 -1.52 -1.75 19.44
N GLU A 176 -1.72 -0.73 20.24
CA GLU A 176 -0.65 0.19 20.62
C GLU A 176 0.26 -0.49 21.65
N LEU A 177 1.56 -0.48 21.37
CA LEU A 177 2.60 -1.05 22.22
C LEU A 177 3.59 0.04 22.61
N ARG A 178 3.86 0.15 23.90
CA ARG A 178 4.95 0.98 24.42
C ARG A 178 6.02 0.10 25.00
N ASP A 179 7.24 0.24 24.52
CA ASP A 179 8.39 -0.54 25.00
C ASP A 179 9.65 0.32 25.00
N THR A 180 10.75 -0.23 25.45
CA THR A 180 12.06 0.40 25.39
C THR A 180 13.05 -0.52 24.68
N VAL A 181 13.76 0.00 23.69
CA VAL A 181 14.79 -0.77 22.96
C VAL A 181 16.21 -0.24 23.28
N SER A 182 17.21 -1.09 23.15
CA SER A 182 18.61 -0.69 23.36
C SER A 182 19.15 0.15 22.22
N SER A 183 18.60 -0.01 21.02
CA SER A 183 18.93 0.76 19.82
C SER A 183 17.83 0.59 18.78
N LEU A 184 17.78 1.49 17.78
CA LEU A 184 16.82 1.43 16.66
C LEU A 184 17.27 0.45 15.56
N ARG A 185 17.80 -0.70 15.96
CA ARG A 185 18.10 -1.80 15.04
C ARG A 185 16.83 -2.58 14.75
N LEU A 186 16.72 -3.11 13.54
CA LEU A 186 15.55 -3.87 13.10
C LEU A 186 15.25 -5.07 14.04
N ASP A 187 16.27 -5.82 14.47
CA ASP A 187 16.11 -6.95 15.39
C ASP A 187 15.47 -6.54 16.72
N ASN A 188 15.84 -5.37 17.27
CA ASN A 188 15.32 -4.88 18.54
C ASN A 188 13.87 -4.38 18.41
N VAL A 189 13.58 -3.60 17.35
CA VAL A 189 12.23 -3.05 17.13
C VAL A 189 11.25 -4.14 16.74
N LEU A 190 11.68 -5.10 15.91
CA LEU A 190 10.89 -6.29 15.57
C LEU A 190 10.56 -7.14 16.83
N ALA A 191 11.53 -7.33 17.72
CA ALA A 191 11.33 -8.05 18.97
C ALA A 191 10.27 -7.36 19.85
N ALA A 192 10.33 -6.03 19.99
CA ALA A 192 9.35 -5.24 20.72
C ALA A 192 7.96 -5.29 20.05
N GLY A 193 7.87 -5.08 18.74
CA GLY A 193 6.59 -5.02 18.00
C GLY A 193 5.83 -6.34 17.96
N PHE A 194 6.53 -7.47 17.95
CA PHE A 194 5.89 -8.80 17.85
C PHE A 194 6.05 -9.66 19.09
N SER A 195 6.57 -9.09 20.19
CA SER A 195 6.79 -9.80 21.47
C SER A 195 7.68 -11.04 21.28
N LEU A 196 8.75 -10.90 20.50
CA LEU A 196 9.73 -11.97 20.24
C LEU A 196 10.97 -11.80 21.13
N SER A 197 11.71 -12.89 21.33
CA SER A 197 13.10 -12.76 21.79
C SER A 197 13.95 -12.13 20.67
N ARG A 198 15.00 -11.39 21.04
CA ARG A 198 15.90 -10.76 20.08
C ARG A 198 16.53 -11.79 19.13
N GLY A 199 16.87 -12.98 19.62
CA GLY A 199 17.42 -14.05 18.79
C GLY A 199 16.41 -14.51 17.70
N ARG A 200 15.14 -14.70 18.08
CA ARG A 200 14.08 -15.04 17.11
C ARG A 200 13.82 -13.94 16.12
N ALA A 201 13.87 -12.68 16.55
CA ALA A 201 13.74 -11.54 15.66
C ALA A 201 14.89 -11.47 14.63
N ALA A 202 16.15 -11.64 15.10
CA ALA A 202 17.31 -11.67 14.21
C ALA A 202 17.22 -12.83 13.19
N GLU A 203 16.86 -14.03 13.64
CA GLU A 203 16.68 -15.21 12.79
C GLU A 203 15.59 -14.98 11.71
N ALA A 204 14.46 -14.36 12.07
CA ALA A 204 13.39 -14.04 11.11
C ALA A 204 13.87 -13.05 10.04
N VAL A 205 14.70 -12.06 10.40
CA VAL A 205 15.31 -11.12 9.45
C VAL A 205 16.27 -11.86 8.53
N GLU A 206 17.20 -12.64 9.06
CA GLU A 206 18.21 -13.37 8.28
C GLU A 206 17.58 -14.37 7.29
N LYS A 207 16.46 -15.00 7.67
CA LYS A 207 15.66 -15.86 6.77
C LYS A 207 14.89 -15.11 5.69
N GLY A 208 14.95 -13.77 5.63
CA GLY A 208 14.22 -12.97 4.66
C GLY A 208 12.70 -12.96 4.87
N SER A 209 12.25 -13.29 6.10
CA SER A 209 10.83 -13.24 6.45
C SER A 209 10.34 -11.84 6.83
N VAL A 210 11.25 -10.86 6.90
CA VAL A 210 10.95 -9.50 7.34
C VAL A 210 11.14 -8.50 6.20
N GLN A 211 10.19 -7.57 6.11
CA GLN A 211 10.26 -6.44 5.20
C GLN A 211 10.25 -5.14 6.01
N VAL A 212 11.02 -4.16 5.57
CA VAL A 212 10.99 -2.79 6.06
C VAL A 212 10.57 -1.90 4.90
N ASN A 213 9.48 -1.16 5.08
CA ASN A 213 8.87 -0.36 4.02
C ASN A 213 8.68 -1.17 2.73
N TYR A 214 8.09 -2.36 2.90
CA TYR A 214 7.76 -3.34 1.83
C TYR A 214 8.96 -3.91 1.06
N ALA A 215 10.20 -3.63 1.51
CA ALA A 215 11.42 -4.19 0.95
C ALA A 215 11.98 -5.27 1.87
N THR A 216 12.23 -6.47 1.34
CA THR A 216 12.85 -7.57 2.11
C THR A 216 14.19 -7.14 2.69
N CYS A 217 14.37 -7.37 3.98
CA CYS A 217 15.58 -7.07 4.70
C CYS A 217 16.14 -8.34 5.33
N VAL A 218 17.43 -8.58 5.11
CA VAL A 218 18.16 -9.75 5.67
C VAL A 218 19.26 -9.32 6.66
N LYS A 219 19.29 -8.02 7.01
CA LYS A 219 20.30 -7.47 7.95
C LYS A 219 19.61 -7.12 9.27
N PRO A 220 19.81 -7.90 10.35
CA PRO A 220 19.19 -7.63 11.65
C PRO A 220 19.59 -6.28 12.27
N ASP A 221 20.77 -5.79 11.94
CA ASP A 221 21.32 -4.55 12.42
C ASP A 221 20.93 -3.31 11.60
N LYS A 222 20.10 -3.48 10.55
CA LYS A 222 19.60 -2.35 9.77
C LYS A 222 18.95 -1.33 10.70
N PRO A 223 19.35 -0.03 10.65
CA PRO A 223 18.66 1.01 11.40
C PRO A 223 17.23 1.21 10.83
N VAL A 224 16.30 1.45 11.75
CA VAL A 224 14.90 1.81 11.45
C VAL A 224 14.56 3.13 12.13
N SER A 225 13.57 3.84 11.60
CA SER A 225 13.20 5.19 12.02
C SER A 225 11.69 5.27 12.31
N ALA A 226 11.26 6.30 13.03
CA ALA A 226 9.84 6.60 13.18
C ALA A 226 9.19 6.76 11.81
N GLY A 227 8.00 6.19 11.64
CA GLY A 227 7.27 6.07 10.39
C GLY A 227 7.55 4.78 9.61
N ASP A 228 8.60 4.01 9.95
CA ASP A 228 8.90 2.76 9.25
C ASP A 228 7.84 1.68 9.53
N THR A 229 7.39 1.07 8.43
CA THR A 229 6.51 -0.10 8.47
C THR A 229 7.35 -1.38 8.42
N ILE A 230 7.15 -2.25 9.41
CA ILE A 230 7.85 -3.53 9.52
C ILE A 230 6.81 -4.65 9.39
N THR A 231 6.97 -5.50 8.37
CA THR A 231 6.11 -6.67 8.15
C THR A 231 6.91 -7.94 8.41
N CYS A 232 6.35 -8.86 9.18
CA CYS A 232 6.96 -10.18 9.42
C CYS A 232 5.99 -11.27 8.95
N ARG A 233 6.45 -12.14 8.04
CA ARG A 233 5.64 -13.23 7.51
C ARG A 233 5.13 -14.13 8.63
N GLY A 234 3.82 -14.35 8.69
CA GLY A 234 3.15 -15.15 9.71
C GLY A 234 2.87 -14.42 11.03
N LEU A 235 3.36 -13.18 11.22
CA LEU A 235 3.13 -12.40 12.44
C LEU A 235 2.35 -11.09 12.17
N GLY A 236 2.28 -10.65 10.90
CA GLY A 236 1.56 -9.45 10.50
C GLY A 236 2.46 -8.22 10.32
N LYS A 237 1.90 -7.04 10.56
CA LYS A 237 2.51 -5.73 10.30
C LYS A 237 2.56 -4.89 11.58
N CYS A 238 3.63 -4.13 11.79
CA CYS A 238 3.68 -3.06 12.78
C CYS A 238 4.33 -1.79 12.18
N VAL A 239 4.02 -0.66 12.78
CA VAL A 239 4.61 0.64 12.44
C VAL A 239 5.30 1.20 13.68
N LEU A 240 6.52 1.68 13.53
CA LEU A 240 7.24 2.42 14.57
C LEU A 240 6.75 3.87 14.53
N ASP A 241 5.82 4.24 15.42
CA ASP A 241 5.18 5.56 15.35
C ASP A 241 6.08 6.67 15.88
N SER A 242 6.70 6.44 17.01
CA SER A 242 7.56 7.45 17.64
C SER A 242 8.74 6.83 18.37
N VAL A 243 9.76 7.66 18.57
CA VAL A 243 10.95 7.35 19.37
C VAL A 243 11.16 8.48 20.38
N GLY A 244 11.14 8.14 21.65
CA GLY A 244 11.35 9.10 22.73
C GLY A 244 12.84 9.36 23.05
N ALA A 245 13.06 10.33 23.94
CA ALA A 245 14.41 10.64 24.44
C ALA A 245 14.98 9.45 25.25
N PRO A 246 16.30 9.23 25.21
CA PRO A 246 16.94 8.15 25.94
C PRO A 246 16.63 8.19 27.44
N THR A 247 16.28 7.06 28.00
CA THR A 247 16.10 6.89 29.46
C THR A 247 17.41 7.06 30.21
N LYS A 248 17.36 7.21 31.54
CA LYS A 248 18.54 7.25 32.40
C LYS A 248 19.49 6.06 32.22
N LYS A 249 18.97 4.93 31.71
CA LYS A 249 19.74 3.71 31.42
C LYS A 249 20.16 3.60 29.94
N GLY A 250 20.03 4.70 29.16
CA GLY A 250 20.42 4.74 27.75
C GLY A 250 19.48 3.98 26.80
N ARG A 251 18.33 3.50 27.26
CA ARG A 251 17.35 2.83 26.39
C ARG A 251 16.42 3.86 25.73
N LEU A 252 15.96 3.56 24.51
CA LEU A 252 15.07 4.40 23.72
C LEU A 252 13.62 3.92 23.90
N PRO A 253 12.71 4.75 24.46
CA PRO A 253 11.30 4.49 24.43
C PRO A 253 10.80 4.49 22.98
N VAL A 254 9.92 3.54 22.64
CA VAL A 254 9.31 3.41 21.32
C VAL A 254 7.81 3.18 21.45
N ASP A 255 7.03 3.91 20.65
CA ASP A 255 5.62 3.64 20.47
C ASP A 255 5.44 2.90 19.14
N ILE A 256 4.77 1.75 19.18
CA ILE A 256 4.61 0.85 18.02
C ILE A 256 3.13 0.51 17.88
N ARG A 257 2.57 0.71 16.69
CA ARG A 257 1.25 0.19 16.32
C ARG A 257 1.38 -1.16 15.63
N ARG A 258 0.83 -2.17 16.24
CA ARG A 258 0.75 -3.51 15.67
C ARG A 258 -0.65 -3.77 15.12
N TYR A 259 -0.74 -4.15 13.87
CA TYR A 259 -1.98 -4.59 13.20
C TYR A 259 -2.23 -6.06 13.56
N ILE A 260 -3.47 -6.38 14.00
CA ILE A 260 -3.88 -7.71 14.50
C ILE A 260 -4.80 -8.38 13.48
#